data_f02ea3d69a47f99a77b93e77ac1e55c4
#
_entry.id   f02ea3d69a47f99a77b93e77ac1e55c4
#
_cell.length_a   1.000
_cell.length_b   1.000
_cell.length_c   1.000
_cell.angle_alpha   90.00
_cell.angle_beta   90.00
_cell.angle_gamma   90.00
#
_symmetry.space_group_name_H-M   'P 1'
#
loop_
_entity.id
_entity.type
_entity.pdbx_description
1 polymer ?
#
loop_
_entity_poly.entity_id
_entity_poly.type
_entity_poly.pdbx_seq_one_letter_code
_entity_poly.pdbx_strand_id
1 'polypeptide(L)'
;AQTGKLIWFMIAYLLWDSSYTVCDVPIYSMVTTMTDNVNERNTLMSIGRLFSSAGMGISGLLCTLLVSEKVGMSFSPTVILLSVIGLLFMIPICFTGKERNYHGELEDEAFSIKRMLTYLAHNKYLLIYYLGYLFANGMMTNNALALFVSYYLFGSANFNIILGILGVVPSVIAALLIPVISKKFDKFKLFFICNTVAAILGLAMYFIGWQNRMLFIVLTVVRGIFTSVTGTLGFMFTPDCAEYG
;
A
#
# COMPACT_ATOMS: atom_id res chain seq x y z
N ALA A 1 7.61 33.74 9.52
CA ALA A 1 8.57 32.77 8.93
C ALA A 1 8.09 31.31 9.04
N GLN A 2 7.52 30.86 10.18
CA GLN A 2 7.03 29.47 10.33
C GLN A 2 5.78 29.16 9.49
N THR A 3 4.81 30.09 9.48
CA THR A 3 3.57 29.94 8.71
C THR A 3 3.83 29.81 7.19
N GLY A 4 4.79 30.58 6.66
CA GLY A 4 5.16 30.48 5.23
C GLY A 4 5.77 29.12 4.89
N LYS A 5 6.60 28.55 5.77
CA LYS A 5 7.15 27.19 5.60
C LYS A 5 6.07 26.12 5.64
N LEU A 6 5.07 26.29 6.52
CA LEU A 6 3.94 25.36 6.62
C LEU A 6 3.08 25.38 5.36
N ILE A 7 2.73 26.59 4.88
CA ILE A 7 1.95 26.75 3.64
C ILE A 7 2.70 26.13 2.45
N TRP A 8 4.01 26.41 2.33
CA TRP A 8 4.83 25.82 1.27
C TRP A 8 4.85 24.29 1.34
N PHE A 9 5.02 23.74 2.53
CA PHE A 9 4.98 22.28 2.74
C PHE A 9 3.62 21.68 2.35
N MET A 10 2.52 22.31 2.73
CA MET A 10 1.17 21.85 2.37
C MET A 10 0.96 21.84 0.84
N ILE A 11 1.37 22.91 0.16
CA ILE A 11 1.25 23.00 -1.31
C ILE A 11 2.12 21.93 -1.97
N ALA A 12 3.37 21.78 -1.55
CA ALA A 12 4.28 20.78 -2.09
C ALA A 12 3.75 19.35 -1.86
N TYR A 13 3.19 19.08 -0.69
CA TYR A 13 2.58 17.79 -0.36
C TYR A 13 1.36 17.49 -1.25
N LEU A 14 0.45 18.45 -1.42
CA LEU A 14 -0.71 18.29 -2.30
C LEU A 14 -0.32 18.04 -3.76
N LEU A 15 0.68 18.75 -4.27
CA LEU A 15 1.19 18.55 -5.62
C LEU A 15 1.81 17.16 -5.78
N TRP A 16 2.59 16.71 -4.78
CA TRP A 16 3.19 15.39 -4.78
C TRP A 16 2.14 14.29 -4.75
N ASP A 17 1.16 14.38 -3.85
CA ASP A 17 0.09 13.39 -3.68
C ASP A 17 -0.81 13.30 -4.93
N SER A 18 -1.14 14.45 -5.53
CA SER A 18 -1.89 14.51 -6.78
C SER A 18 -1.11 13.87 -7.94
N SER A 19 0.18 14.15 -8.06
CA SER A 19 1.05 13.56 -9.09
C SER A 19 1.19 12.05 -8.90
N TYR A 20 1.33 11.60 -7.67
CA TYR A 20 1.36 10.18 -7.32
C TYR A 20 0.07 9.47 -7.77
N THR A 21 -1.09 10.04 -7.46
CA THR A 21 -2.39 9.48 -7.83
C THR A 21 -2.56 9.37 -9.34
N VAL A 22 -2.13 10.39 -10.10
CA VAL A 22 -2.17 10.37 -11.58
C VAL A 22 -1.31 9.25 -12.17
N CYS A 23 -0.22 8.87 -11.51
CA CYS A 23 0.62 7.74 -11.94
C CYS A 23 0.07 6.38 -11.48
N ASP A 24 -0.42 6.32 -10.25
CA ASP A 24 -0.79 5.05 -9.59
C ASP A 24 -2.09 4.46 -10.15
N VAL A 25 -3.10 5.29 -10.35
CA VAL A 25 -4.43 4.85 -10.84
C VAL A 25 -4.35 4.16 -12.20
N PRO A 26 -3.70 4.70 -13.25
CA PRO A 26 -3.58 4.02 -14.54
C PRO A 26 -2.84 2.68 -14.46
N ILE A 27 -1.81 2.57 -13.62
CA ILE A 27 -1.05 1.33 -13.46
C ILE A 27 -1.95 0.21 -12.94
N TYR A 28 -2.78 0.49 -11.94
CA TYR A 28 -3.73 -0.51 -11.41
C TYR A 28 -4.89 -0.78 -12.37
N SER A 29 -5.39 0.22 -13.10
CA SER A 29 -6.44 0.01 -14.09
C SER A 29 -5.98 -0.83 -15.28
N MET A 30 -4.71 -0.72 -15.69
CA MET A 30 -4.14 -1.59 -16.74
C MET A 30 -4.24 -3.08 -16.41
N VAL A 31 -4.20 -3.47 -15.15
CA VAL A 31 -4.29 -4.89 -14.77
C VAL A 31 -5.61 -5.51 -15.22
N THR A 32 -6.69 -4.73 -15.23
CA THR A 32 -8.01 -5.20 -15.68
C THR A 32 -8.10 -5.36 -17.20
N THR A 33 -7.33 -4.57 -17.96
CA THR A 33 -7.28 -4.64 -19.43
C THR A 33 -6.21 -5.61 -19.95
N MET A 34 -5.30 -6.08 -19.09
CA MET A 34 -4.26 -7.05 -19.47
C MET A 34 -4.77 -8.50 -19.54
N THR A 35 -5.78 -8.87 -18.73
CA THR A 35 -6.32 -10.23 -18.69
C THR A 35 -7.76 -10.29 -18.17
N ASP A 36 -8.59 -11.11 -18.83
CA ASP A 36 -9.96 -11.41 -18.39
C ASP A 36 -10.00 -12.53 -17.34
N ASN A 37 -8.88 -13.22 -17.15
CA ASN A 37 -8.81 -14.31 -16.19
C ASN A 37 -8.63 -13.80 -14.77
N VAL A 38 -9.65 -13.96 -13.92
CA VAL A 38 -9.64 -13.51 -12.52
C VAL A 38 -8.44 -14.06 -11.72
N ASN A 39 -8.02 -15.31 -11.98
CA ASN A 39 -6.88 -15.89 -11.28
C ASN A 39 -5.54 -15.25 -11.68
N GLU A 40 -5.37 -14.92 -12.97
CA GLU A 40 -4.19 -14.21 -13.46
C GLU A 40 -4.17 -12.79 -12.91
N ARG A 41 -5.31 -12.09 -12.91
CA ARG A 41 -5.47 -10.76 -12.33
C ARG A 41 -5.09 -10.74 -10.84
N ASN A 42 -5.60 -11.69 -10.07
CA ASN A 42 -5.25 -11.83 -8.65
C ASN A 42 -3.76 -12.09 -8.44
N THR A 43 -3.14 -12.88 -9.31
CA THR A 43 -1.69 -13.16 -9.26
C THR A 43 -0.89 -11.91 -9.59
N LEU A 44 -1.26 -11.17 -10.65
CA LEU A 44 -0.61 -9.90 -11.01
C LEU A 44 -0.72 -8.87 -9.89
N MET A 45 -1.91 -8.72 -9.27
CA MET A 45 -2.10 -7.82 -8.13
C MET A 45 -1.24 -8.21 -6.93
N SER A 46 -1.12 -9.51 -6.64
CA SER A 46 -0.28 -10.00 -5.54
C SER A 46 1.21 -9.74 -5.78
N ILE A 47 1.68 -10.00 -7.00
CA ILE A 47 3.07 -9.73 -7.41
C ILE A 47 3.34 -8.23 -7.39
N GLY A 48 2.44 -7.41 -7.94
CA GLY A 48 2.55 -5.96 -7.91
C GLY A 48 2.66 -5.44 -6.48
N ARG A 49 1.85 -5.97 -5.56
CA ARG A 49 1.91 -5.60 -4.13
C ARG A 49 3.21 -6.00 -3.46
N LEU A 50 3.76 -7.17 -3.81
CA LEU A 50 5.08 -7.62 -3.34
C LEU A 50 6.17 -6.63 -3.75
N PHE A 51 6.24 -6.29 -5.04
CA PHE A 51 7.25 -5.37 -5.55
C PHE A 51 7.08 -3.95 -4.98
N SER A 52 5.84 -3.47 -4.81
CA SER A 52 5.55 -2.20 -4.16
C SER A 52 6.07 -2.18 -2.71
N SER A 53 5.81 -3.23 -1.95
CA SER A 53 6.29 -3.35 -0.56
C SER A 53 7.82 -3.46 -0.48
N ALA A 54 8.44 -4.21 -1.38
CA ALA A 54 9.89 -4.34 -1.47
C ALA A 54 10.54 -3.00 -1.85
N GLY A 55 9.99 -2.30 -2.85
CA GLY A 55 10.46 -0.98 -3.28
C GLY A 55 10.38 0.06 -2.16
N MET A 56 9.27 0.08 -1.42
CA MET A 56 9.09 0.96 -0.26
C MET A 56 10.12 0.65 0.84
N GLY A 57 10.36 -0.63 1.13
CA GLY A 57 11.37 -1.05 2.11
C GLY A 57 12.79 -0.70 1.68
N ILE A 58 13.15 -1.00 0.44
CA ILE A 58 14.49 -0.72 -0.11
C ILE A 58 14.76 0.78 -0.17
N SER A 59 13.82 1.58 -0.65
CA SER A 59 13.99 3.04 -0.73
C SER A 59 14.13 3.67 0.65
N GLY A 60 13.35 3.21 1.64
CA GLY A 60 13.48 3.65 3.04
C GLY A 60 14.84 3.31 3.64
N LEU A 61 15.34 2.08 3.42
CA LEU A 61 16.67 1.66 3.87
C LEU A 61 17.78 2.46 3.18
N LEU A 62 17.72 2.64 1.87
CA LEU A 62 18.70 3.43 1.12
C LEU A 62 18.72 4.87 1.59
N CYS A 63 17.55 5.49 1.78
CA CYS A 63 17.46 6.85 2.31
C CYS A 63 18.15 6.95 3.69
N THR A 64 17.85 6.01 4.58
CA THR A 64 18.46 5.98 5.93
C THR A 64 19.97 5.79 5.87
N LEU A 65 20.47 4.89 5.01
CA LEU A 65 21.90 4.61 4.87
C LEU A 65 22.65 5.81 4.27
N LEU A 66 22.11 6.43 3.23
CA LEU A 66 22.74 7.55 2.54
C LEU A 66 22.84 8.81 3.42
N VAL A 67 21.80 9.05 4.23
CA VAL A 67 21.76 10.19 5.16
C VAL A 67 22.51 9.90 6.47
N SER A 68 22.85 8.63 6.76
CA SER A 68 23.57 8.25 7.98
C SER A 68 24.95 8.92 8.06
N GLU A 69 25.49 9.04 9.27
CA GLU A 69 26.81 9.59 9.54
C GLU A 69 27.95 8.90 8.77
N LYS A 70 27.74 7.63 8.37
CA LYS A 70 28.73 6.86 7.60
C LYS A 70 28.92 7.36 6.18
N VAL A 71 27.84 7.81 5.52
CA VAL A 71 27.89 8.33 4.14
C VAL A 71 27.83 9.84 4.13
N GLY A 72 27.11 10.44 5.08
CA GLY A 72 27.04 11.89 5.30
C GLY A 72 26.36 12.67 4.18
N MET A 73 25.55 12.01 3.36
CA MET A 73 24.83 12.69 2.27
C MET A 73 23.69 13.54 2.82
N SER A 74 23.53 14.77 2.35
CA SER A 74 22.40 15.58 2.79
C SER A 74 21.07 15.05 2.23
N PHE A 75 19.96 15.36 2.92
CA PHE A 75 18.65 14.82 2.61
C PHE A 75 18.17 15.13 1.18
N SER A 76 18.37 16.38 0.71
CA SER A 76 17.90 16.80 -0.62
C SER A 76 18.54 16.03 -1.79
N PRO A 77 19.85 15.89 -1.91
CA PRO A 77 20.44 15.09 -2.99
C PRO A 77 20.10 13.59 -2.88
N THR A 78 19.90 13.05 -1.67
CA THR A 78 19.45 11.69 -1.47
C THR A 78 18.06 11.48 -2.07
N VAL A 79 17.11 12.38 -1.80
CA VAL A 79 15.76 12.30 -2.36
C VAL A 79 15.78 12.43 -3.88
N ILE A 80 16.57 13.35 -4.43
CA ILE A 80 16.73 13.52 -5.89
C ILE A 80 17.26 12.23 -6.52
N LEU A 81 18.31 11.65 -5.96
CA LEU A 81 18.90 10.40 -6.45
C LEU A 81 17.87 9.26 -6.47
N LEU A 82 17.15 9.06 -5.37
CA LEU A 82 16.12 8.01 -5.29
C LEU A 82 14.95 8.27 -6.24
N SER A 83 14.57 9.53 -6.45
CA SER A 83 13.52 9.91 -7.40
C SER A 83 13.94 9.61 -8.85
N VAL A 84 15.19 9.92 -9.22
CA VAL A 84 15.73 9.59 -10.55
C VAL A 84 15.74 8.08 -10.77
N ILE A 85 16.19 7.30 -9.78
CA ILE A 85 16.18 5.84 -9.86
C ILE A 85 14.74 5.34 -10.03
N GLY A 86 13.78 5.86 -9.25
CA GLY A 86 12.36 5.51 -9.38
C GLY A 86 11.80 5.79 -10.77
N LEU A 87 12.09 6.96 -11.34
CA LEU A 87 11.69 7.31 -12.71
C LEU A 87 12.27 6.34 -13.75
N LEU A 88 13.56 5.98 -13.62
CA LEU A 88 14.20 5.01 -14.52
C LEU A 88 13.51 3.63 -14.49
N PHE A 89 13.03 3.19 -13.31
CA PHE A 89 12.27 1.95 -13.19
C PHE A 89 10.84 2.04 -13.75
N MET A 90 10.27 3.24 -13.90
CA MET A 90 8.96 3.44 -14.53
C MET A 90 9.02 3.48 -16.06
N ILE A 91 10.16 3.85 -16.65
CA ILE A 91 10.32 3.95 -18.11
C ILE A 91 9.91 2.68 -18.86
N PRO A 92 10.30 1.45 -18.44
CA PRO A 92 9.96 0.24 -19.16
C PRO A 92 8.46 0.04 -19.34
N ILE A 93 7.62 0.44 -18.41
CA ILE A 93 6.17 0.25 -18.50
C ILE A 93 5.57 1.05 -19.66
N CYS A 94 6.15 2.21 -19.98
CA CYS A 94 5.70 3.05 -21.10
C CYS A 94 5.94 2.37 -22.47
N PHE A 95 6.91 1.47 -22.57
CA PHE A 95 7.27 0.80 -23.82
C PHE A 95 6.75 -0.64 -23.91
N THR A 96 6.59 -1.30 -22.76
CA THR A 96 6.21 -2.72 -22.71
C THR A 96 4.76 -2.96 -22.35
N GLY A 97 4.11 -1.96 -21.73
CA GLY A 97 2.69 -2.02 -21.36
C GLY A 97 1.82 -2.17 -22.62
N LYS A 98 1.08 -3.26 -22.74
CA LYS A 98 0.12 -3.49 -23.82
C LYS A 98 -1.22 -3.90 -23.24
N GLU A 99 -2.24 -3.14 -23.60
CA GLU A 99 -3.63 -3.53 -23.36
C GLU A 99 -4.00 -4.64 -24.34
N ARG A 100 -4.40 -5.80 -23.83
CA ARG A 100 -4.73 -6.96 -24.65
C ARG A 100 -6.23 -7.10 -24.91
N ASN A 101 -7.03 -6.67 -23.94
CA ASN A 101 -8.48 -6.82 -23.92
C ASN A 101 -9.17 -5.43 -23.92
N TYR A 102 -8.70 -4.56 -24.82
CA TYR A 102 -9.38 -3.30 -25.07
C TYR A 102 -10.59 -3.58 -25.98
N HIS A 103 -11.77 -3.69 -25.42
CA HIS A 103 -13.03 -3.69 -26.15
C HIS A 103 -13.35 -2.25 -26.56
N GLY A 104 -12.69 -1.80 -27.60
CA GLY A 104 -12.62 -0.41 -28.05
C GLY A 104 -13.84 0.15 -28.77
N GLU A 105 -15.03 -0.28 -28.44
CA GLU A 105 -16.27 0.40 -28.82
C GLU A 105 -16.93 1.05 -27.59
N LEU A 106 -16.13 1.82 -26.86
CA LEU A 106 -16.73 2.88 -26.08
C LEU A 106 -17.19 3.92 -27.13
N GLU A 107 -18.51 4.00 -27.37
CA GLU A 107 -19.10 5.16 -27.99
C GLU A 107 -18.42 6.37 -27.35
N ASP A 108 -18.04 7.37 -28.16
CA ASP A 108 -17.42 8.63 -27.73
C ASP A 108 -18.35 9.44 -26.81
N GLU A 109 -18.77 8.84 -25.71
CA GLU A 109 -19.54 9.54 -24.70
C GLU A 109 -18.59 10.47 -23.96
N ALA A 110 -18.81 11.77 -24.14
CA ALA A 110 -18.03 12.81 -23.47
C ALA A 110 -17.93 12.53 -21.96
N PHE A 111 -16.70 12.46 -21.45
CA PHE A 111 -16.43 12.27 -20.02
C PHE A 111 -17.19 13.32 -19.20
N SER A 112 -18.06 12.88 -18.30
CA SER A 112 -18.81 13.75 -17.41
C SER A 112 -18.57 13.34 -15.95
N ILE A 113 -17.96 14.24 -15.18
CA ILE A 113 -17.76 14.08 -13.74
C ILE A 113 -19.09 13.80 -13.01
N LYS A 114 -20.15 14.49 -13.42
CA LYS A 114 -21.50 14.31 -12.84
C LYS A 114 -22.00 12.88 -13.05
N ARG A 115 -21.83 12.33 -14.25
CA ARG A 115 -22.23 10.96 -14.57
C ARG A 115 -21.42 9.95 -13.76
N MET A 116 -20.10 10.15 -13.67
CA MET A 116 -19.21 9.33 -12.87
C MET A 116 -19.61 9.30 -11.38
N LEU A 117 -19.90 10.47 -10.79
CA LEU A 117 -20.36 10.57 -9.41
C LEU A 117 -21.73 9.92 -9.21
N THR A 118 -22.61 10.00 -10.22
CA THR A 118 -23.91 9.35 -10.17
C THR A 118 -23.78 7.82 -10.18
N TYR A 119 -22.92 7.25 -11.03
CA TYR A 119 -22.63 5.81 -11.03
C TYR A 119 -22.02 5.35 -9.69
N LEU A 120 -21.07 6.12 -9.18
CA LEU A 120 -20.45 5.84 -7.88
C LEU A 120 -21.51 5.83 -6.76
N ALA A 121 -22.41 6.81 -6.75
CA ALA A 121 -23.47 6.91 -5.75
C ALA A 121 -24.52 5.78 -5.83
N HIS A 122 -24.75 5.21 -7.01
CA HIS A 122 -25.68 4.10 -7.20
C HIS A 122 -25.06 2.73 -6.89
N ASN A 123 -23.75 2.59 -6.96
CA ASN A 123 -23.07 1.35 -6.63
C ASN A 123 -22.87 1.22 -5.11
N LYS A 124 -23.86 0.64 -4.42
CA LYS A 124 -23.87 0.48 -2.96
C LYS A 124 -22.69 -0.35 -2.42
N TYR A 125 -22.23 -1.34 -3.18
CA TYR A 125 -21.10 -2.18 -2.76
C TYR A 125 -19.79 -1.41 -2.79
N LEU A 126 -19.59 -0.60 -3.82
CA LEU A 126 -18.43 0.27 -3.94
C LEU A 126 -18.41 1.35 -2.85
N LEU A 127 -19.57 1.94 -2.52
CA LEU A 127 -19.68 2.90 -1.42
C LEU A 127 -19.33 2.28 -0.06
N ILE A 128 -19.88 1.10 0.25
CA ILE A 128 -19.59 0.38 1.49
C ILE A 128 -18.09 0.02 1.56
N TYR A 129 -17.53 -0.44 0.44
CA TYR A 129 -16.11 -0.74 0.36
C TYR A 129 -15.24 0.49 0.62
N TYR A 130 -15.52 1.63 -0.03
CA TYR A 130 -14.76 2.86 0.17
C TYR A 130 -14.92 3.43 1.58
N LEU A 131 -16.11 3.30 2.20
CA LEU A 131 -16.29 3.68 3.59
C LEU A 131 -15.41 2.82 4.52
N GLY A 132 -15.40 1.51 4.32
CA GLY A 132 -14.50 0.60 5.04
C GLY A 132 -13.03 0.92 4.81
N TYR A 133 -12.64 1.23 3.57
CA TYR A 133 -11.29 1.63 3.18
C TYR A 133 -10.86 2.94 3.84
N LEU A 134 -11.76 3.91 3.94
CA LEU A 134 -11.52 5.19 4.62
C LEU A 134 -11.19 4.96 6.10
N PHE A 135 -11.97 4.13 6.80
CA PHE A 135 -11.69 3.79 8.19
C PHE A 135 -10.38 2.99 8.35
N ALA A 136 -10.12 2.04 7.45
CA ALA A 136 -8.89 1.25 7.48
C ALA A 136 -7.64 2.11 7.27
N ASN A 137 -7.69 3.08 6.35
CA ASN A 137 -6.58 4.01 6.13
C ASN A 137 -6.42 5.05 7.25
N GLY A 138 -7.50 5.47 7.91
CA GLY A 138 -7.42 6.28 9.12
C GLY A 138 -6.62 5.61 10.23
N MET A 139 -6.60 4.28 10.29
CA MET A 139 -5.76 3.49 11.21
C MET A 139 -4.28 3.43 10.82
N MET A 140 -3.87 3.88 9.63
CA MET A 140 -2.46 3.95 9.20
C MET A 140 -1.62 4.96 9.99
N THR A 141 -2.23 5.76 10.85
CA THR A 141 -1.55 6.60 11.86
C THR A 141 -0.53 5.81 12.69
N ASN A 142 -0.70 4.50 12.84
CA ASN A 142 0.28 3.60 13.46
C ASN A 142 1.68 3.71 12.85
N ASN A 143 1.81 3.87 11.53
CA ASN A 143 3.10 3.98 10.87
C ASN A 143 3.81 5.30 11.22
N ALA A 144 3.05 6.39 11.34
CA ALA A 144 3.59 7.68 11.78
C ALA A 144 4.05 7.64 13.24
N LEU A 145 3.35 6.89 14.09
CA LEU A 145 3.67 6.74 15.50
C LEU A 145 4.75 5.68 15.80
N ALA A 146 5.10 4.82 14.84
CA ALA A 146 6.05 3.73 15.06
C ALA A 146 7.42 4.20 15.56
N LEU A 147 7.91 5.34 15.10
CA LEU A 147 9.15 5.95 15.58
C LEU A 147 9.03 6.36 17.04
N PHE A 148 7.91 6.97 17.44
CA PHE A 148 7.67 7.39 18.82
C PHE A 148 7.55 6.20 19.75
N VAL A 149 6.86 5.14 19.33
CA VAL A 149 6.77 3.87 20.07
C VAL A 149 8.17 3.27 20.28
N SER A 150 8.99 3.23 19.23
CA SER A 150 10.36 2.72 19.30
C SER A 150 11.23 3.53 20.26
N TYR A 151 11.12 4.85 20.23
CA TYR A 151 11.91 5.74 21.07
C TYR A 151 11.44 5.73 22.53
N TYR A 152 10.15 5.92 22.79
CA TYR A 152 9.63 6.10 24.16
C TYR A 152 9.43 4.77 24.90
N LEU A 153 9.00 3.71 24.23
CA LEU A 153 8.79 2.41 24.89
C LEU A 153 10.05 1.54 24.92
N PHE A 154 10.86 1.60 23.87
CA PHE A 154 12.04 0.73 23.76
C PHE A 154 13.37 1.47 23.85
N GLY A 155 13.36 2.80 24.04
CA GLY A 155 14.54 3.61 24.29
C GLY A 155 15.54 3.70 23.14
N SER A 156 15.13 3.33 21.91
CA SER A 156 16.01 3.35 20.74
C SER A 156 15.26 3.62 19.45
N ALA A 157 15.61 4.72 18.76
CA ALA A 157 15.09 5.01 17.42
C ALA A 157 15.50 3.93 16.38
N ASN A 158 16.66 3.28 16.59
CA ASN A 158 17.15 2.22 15.72
C ASN A 158 16.23 0.98 15.74
N PHE A 159 15.44 0.79 16.80
CA PHE A 159 14.46 -0.30 16.85
C PHE A 159 13.40 -0.18 15.75
N ASN A 160 13.06 1.04 15.33
CA ASN A 160 12.16 1.27 14.21
C ASN A 160 12.71 0.75 12.87
N ILE A 161 14.04 0.80 12.69
CA ILE A 161 14.70 0.24 11.49
C ILE A 161 14.52 -1.28 11.47
N ILE A 162 14.71 -1.95 12.62
CA ILE A 162 14.51 -3.39 12.75
C ILE A 162 13.07 -3.77 12.42
N LEU A 163 12.08 -3.02 12.94
CA LEU A 163 10.67 -3.24 12.64
C LEU A 163 10.37 -3.03 11.15
N GLY A 164 10.98 -2.03 10.51
CA GLY A 164 10.84 -1.76 9.08
C GLY A 164 11.37 -2.91 8.22
N ILE A 165 12.56 -3.43 8.52
CA ILE A 165 13.15 -4.59 7.82
C ILE A 165 12.28 -5.83 8.01
N LEU A 166 11.88 -6.11 9.24
CA LEU A 166 11.04 -7.26 9.55
C LEU A 166 9.63 -7.13 8.96
N GLY A 167 9.14 -5.91 8.69
CA GLY A 167 7.88 -5.65 8.02
C GLY A 167 7.80 -6.15 6.57
N VAL A 168 8.95 -6.37 5.92
CA VAL A 168 9.01 -6.95 4.56
C VAL A 168 8.65 -8.45 4.60
N VAL A 169 9.03 -9.19 5.63
CA VAL A 169 8.79 -10.63 5.74
C VAL A 169 7.29 -10.99 5.63
N PRO A 170 6.38 -10.34 6.37
CA PRO A 170 4.94 -10.57 6.24
C PRO A 170 4.41 -10.34 4.83
N SER A 171 4.90 -9.31 4.14
CA SER A 171 4.47 -8.99 2.78
C SER A 171 4.87 -10.06 1.77
N VAL A 172 6.08 -10.61 1.90
CA VAL A 172 6.56 -11.73 1.07
C VAL A 172 5.71 -12.98 1.31
N ILE A 173 5.48 -13.33 2.58
CA ILE A 173 4.67 -14.49 2.95
C ILE A 173 3.24 -14.33 2.40
N ALA A 174 2.63 -13.16 2.58
CA ALA A 174 1.29 -12.89 2.06
C ALA A 174 1.23 -13.01 0.53
N ALA A 175 2.19 -12.45 -0.20
CA ALA A 175 2.23 -12.51 -1.65
C ALA A 175 2.33 -13.95 -2.19
N LEU A 176 3.06 -14.84 -1.50
CA LEU A 176 3.17 -16.26 -1.85
C LEU A 176 1.91 -17.06 -1.50
N LEU A 177 1.27 -16.73 -0.38
CA LEU A 177 0.09 -17.46 0.12
C LEU A 177 -1.20 -17.08 -0.61
N ILE A 178 -1.40 -15.82 -0.95
CA ILE A 178 -2.66 -15.32 -1.52
C ILE A 178 -3.07 -16.04 -2.80
N PRO A 179 -2.22 -16.24 -3.82
CA PRO A 179 -2.59 -16.94 -5.04
C PRO A 179 -3.04 -18.39 -4.81
N VAL A 180 -2.54 -19.02 -3.74
CA VAL A 180 -2.87 -20.41 -3.39
C VAL A 180 -4.17 -20.46 -2.59
N ILE A 181 -4.32 -19.58 -1.62
CA ILE A 181 -5.45 -19.58 -0.68
C ILE A 181 -6.71 -19.01 -1.34
N SER A 182 -6.59 -17.98 -2.17
CA SER A 182 -7.71 -17.35 -2.88
C SER A 182 -8.40 -18.27 -3.90
N LYS A 183 -7.74 -19.34 -4.32
CA LYS A 183 -8.36 -20.38 -5.17
C LYS A 183 -9.28 -21.33 -4.40
N LYS A 184 -9.04 -21.51 -3.10
CA LYS A 184 -9.75 -22.47 -2.26
C LYS A 184 -10.79 -21.83 -1.34
N PHE A 185 -10.57 -20.60 -0.95
CA PHE A 185 -11.40 -19.88 0.01
C PHE A 185 -12.01 -18.64 -0.63
N ASP A 186 -13.23 -18.34 -0.23
CA ASP A 186 -13.91 -17.10 -0.58
C ASP A 186 -13.10 -15.89 -0.08
N LYS A 187 -12.80 -14.95 -0.98
CA LYS A 187 -12.00 -13.76 -0.70
C LYS A 187 -12.57 -12.93 0.47
N PHE A 188 -13.90 -12.81 0.54
CA PHE A 188 -14.55 -12.02 1.57
C PHE A 188 -14.41 -12.67 2.94
N LYS A 189 -14.62 -13.99 3.05
CA LYS A 189 -14.42 -14.74 4.30
C LYS A 189 -12.97 -14.64 4.76
N LEU A 190 -12.02 -14.81 3.84
CA LEU A 190 -10.61 -14.71 4.14
C LEU A 190 -10.24 -13.31 4.64
N PHE A 191 -10.73 -12.27 3.98
CA PHE A 191 -10.54 -10.87 4.38
C PHE A 191 -11.08 -10.62 5.80
N PHE A 192 -12.29 -11.08 6.09
CA PHE A 192 -12.90 -10.91 7.41
C PHE A 192 -12.12 -11.63 8.52
N ILE A 193 -11.73 -12.88 8.29
CA ILE A 193 -10.95 -13.68 9.25
C ILE A 193 -9.61 -13.01 9.52
N CYS A 194 -8.87 -12.62 8.46
CA CYS A 194 -7.57 -11.99 8.60
C CYS A 194 -7.65 -10.64 9.34
N ASN A 195 -8.66 -9.83 9.06
CA ASN A 195 -8.89 -8.57 9.79
C ASN A 195 -9.20 -8.81 11.27
N THR A 196 -10.04 -9.78 11.57
CA THR A 196 -10.39 -10.11 12.95
C THR A 196 -9.18 -10.60 13.74
N VAL A 197 -8.38 -11.49 13.16
CA VAL A 197 -7.14 -11.97 13.78
C VAL A 197 -6.13 -10.83 13.96
N ALA A 198 -5.96 -9.96 12.95
CA ALA A 198 -5.08 -8.80 13.06
C ALA A 198 -5.53 -7.81 14.15
N ALA A 199 -6.83 -7.63 14.34
CA ALA A 199 -7.38 -6.80 15.42
C ALA A 199 -7.11 -7.42 16.80
N ILE A 200 -7.34 -8.73 16.98
CA ILE A 200 -7.05 -9.44 18.23
C ILE A 200 -5.55 -9.36 18.57
N LEU A 201 -4.68 -9.58 17.59
CA LEU A 201 -3.23 -9.45 17.78
C LEU A 201 -2.83 -8.00 18.10
N GLY A 202 -3.50 -7.01 17.51
CA GLY A 202 -3.30 -5.61 17.85
C GLY A 202 -3.66 -5.29 19.31
N LEU A 203 -4.76 -5.83 19.81
CA LEU A 203 -5.13 -5.73 21.23
C LEU A 203 -4.11 -6.46 22.13
N ALA A 204 -3.67 -7.65 21.74
CA ALA A 204 -2.63 -8.37 22.47
C ALA A 204 -1.32 -7.54 22.54
N MET A 205 -0.93 -6.90 21.44
CA MET A 205 0.23 -6.01 21.43
C MET A 205 0.06 -4.83 22.40
N TYR A 206 -1.14 -4.27 22.50
CA TYR A 206 -1.42 -3.17 23.43
C TYR A 206 -1.27 -3.60 24.90
N PHE A 207 -1.78 -4.77 25.27
CA PHE A 207 -1.77 -5.22 26.67
C PHE A 207 -0.45 -5.85 27.12
N ILE A 208 0.21 -6.64 26.27
CA ILE A 208 1.37 -7.44 26.65
C ILE A 208 2.62 -7.18 25.80
N GLY A 209 2.47 -6.59 24.62
CA GLY A 209 3.57 -6.47 23.66
C GLY A 209 4.70 -5.53 24.13
N TRP A 210 4.40 -4.50 24.89
CA TRP A 210 5.37 -3.52 25.37
C TRP A 210 6.29 -4.05 26.49
N GLN A 211 5.94 -5.15 27.14
CA GLN A 211 6.70 -5.73 28.24
C GLN A 211 8.04 -6.33 27.79
N ASN A 212 8.10 -6.84 26.56
CA ASN A 212 9.31 -7.49 26.05
C ASN A 212 9.51 -7.18 24.55
N ARG A 213 10.73 -6.70 24.21
CA ARG A 213 11.10 -6.39 22.81
C ARG A 213 10.90 -7.56 21.86
N MET A 214 11.29 -8.78 22.26
CA MET A 214 11.15 -9.98 21.44
C MET A 214 9.68 -10.33 21.21
N LEU A 215 8.85 -10.25 22.26
CA LEU A 215 7.41 -10.49 22.15
C LEU A 215 6.78 -9.47 21.20
N PHE A 216 7.16 -8.20 21.31
CA PHE A 216 6.68 -7.14 20.41
C PHE A 216 7.05 -7.42 18.95
N ILE A 217 8.28 -7.83 18.66
CA ILE A 217 8.73 -8.20 17.31
C ILE A 217 7.89 -9.36 16.77
N VAL A 218 7.76 -10.44 17.54
CA VAL A 218 7.00 -11.62 17.11
C VAL A 218 5.55 -11.26 16.81
N LEU A 219 4.88 -10.53 17.70
CA LEU A 219 3.50 -10.08 17.49
C LEU A 219 3.39 -9.16 16.27
N THR A 220 4.37 -8.28 16.06
CA THR A 220 4.40 -7.38 14.88
C THR A 220 4.49 -8.17 13.59
N VAL A 221 5.40 -9.16 13.51
CA VAL A 221 5.58 -10.00 12.32
C VAL A 221 4.33 -10.85 12.07
N VAL A 222 3.81 -11.53 13.09
CA VAL A 222 2.61 -12.37 12.95
C VAL A 222 1.40 -11.53 12.53
N ARG A 223 1.14 -10.41 13.21
CA ARG A 223 0.07 -9.48 12.83
C ARG A 223 0.28 -8.96 11.41
N GLY A 224 1.54 -8.66 11.04
CA GLY A 224 1.95 -8.19 9.73
C GLY A 224 1.53 -9.13 8.60
N ILE A 225 1.56 -10.45 8.80
CA ILE A 225 1.11 -11.44 7.80
C ILE A 225 -0.39 -11.23 7.50
N PHE A 226 -1.22 -11.16 8.55
CA PHE A 226 -2.66 -10.99 8.39
C PHE A 226 -3.01 -9.63 7.78
N THR A 227 -2.36 -8.54 8.20
CA THR A 227 -2.58 -7.21 7.63
C THR A 227 -2.11 -7.12 6.17
N SER A 228 -1.03 -7.79 5.79
CA SER A 228 -0.56 -7.84 4.40
C SER A 228 -1.52 -8.62 3.50
N VAL A 229 -2.06 -9.75 3.99
CA VAL A 229 -3.12 -10.51 3.27
C VAL A 229 -4.35 -9.62 3.08
N THR A 230 -4.82 -8.97 4.13
CA THR A 230 -5.98 -8.06 4.07
C THR A 230 -5.74 -6.90 3.11
N GLY A 231 -4.57 -6.27 3.16
CA GLY A 231 -4.21 -5.19 2.26
C GLY A 231 -4.22 -5.60 0.79
N THR A 232 -3.70 -6.80 0.46
CA THR A 232 -3.70 -7.32 -0.91
C THR A 232 -5.10 -7.68 -1.38
N LEU A 233 -5.91 -8.35 -0.55
CA LEU A 233 -7.30 -8.67 -0.87
C LEU A 233 -8.14 -7.39 -1.06
N GLY A 234 -7.88 -6.35 -0.26
CA GLY A 234 -8.54 -5.07 -0.39
C GLY A 234 -8.38 -4.47 -1.80
N PHE A 235 -7.17 -4.53 -2.36
CA PHE A 235 -6.95 -4.09 -3.75
C PHE A 235 -7.71 -4.91 -4.79
N MET A 236 -7.93 -6.21 -4.54
CA MET A 236 -8.68 -7.08 -5.43
C MET A 236 -10.19 -6.79 -5.45
N PHE A 237 -10.74 -6.22 -4.38
CA PHE A 237 -12.16 -5.87 -4.32
C PHE A 237 -12.54 -4.67 -5.18
N THR A 238 -11.61 -3.76 -5.45
CA THR A 238 -11.91 -2.58 -6.26
C THR A 238 -12.36 -2.94 -7.68
N PRO A 239 -11.64 -3.79 -8.45
CA PRO A 239 -12.11 -4.27 -9.74
C PRO A 239 -13.41 -5.10 -9.63
N ASP A 240 -13.50 -5.99 -8.63
CA ASP A 240 -14.67 -6.85 -8.43
C ASP A 240 -15.96 -6.01 -8.17
N CYS A 241 -15.84 -4.89 -7.43
CA CYS A 241 -16.95 -3.95 -7.22
C CYS A 241 -17.27 -3.11 -8.46
N ALA A 242 -16.27 -2.78 -9.27
CA ALA A 242 -16.47 -2.03 -10.51
C ALA A 242 -17.18 -2.85 -11.58
N GLU A 243 -16.90 -4.16 -11.67
CA GLU A 243 -17.58 -5.08 -12.60
C GLU A 243 -19.07 -5.29 -12.25
N TYR A 244 -19.49 -5.04 -11.03
CA TYR A 244 -20.88 -5.20 -10.59
C TYR A 244 -21.77 -4.00 -10.97
N GLY A 245 -21.22 -2.81 -11.14
CA GLY A 245 -21.95 -1.56 -11.45
C GLY A 245 -22.06 -1.31 -12.93
#